data_fc6105fd0347274f429c8ad939d3ebcd
#
_entry.id   fc6105fd0347274f429c8ad939d3ebcd
#
_cell.length_a   1.000
_cell.length_b   1.000
_cell.length_c   1.000
_cell.angle_alpha   90.00
_cell.angle_beta   90.00
_cell.angle_gamma   90.00
#
_symmetry.space_group_name_H-M   'P 1'
#
loop_
_entity.id
_entity.type
_entity.pdbx_description
1 polymer ?
#
loop_
_entity_poly.entity_id
_entity_poly.type
_entity_poly.pdbx_seq_one_letter_code
_entity_poly.pdbx_strand_id
1 'polypeptide(L)'
;FPNARRTDWNRTLRLKKEDMEIARASLVNLDAAVKHAEGTLAQKQAAWEQFKKDYADFCSQYEEQTAGYQSRLLEIDKQLRDLAGRLDELRRKRRTVSAGIDELSNKLAGSITCPACGHEFLVTHPGFDIKAGTKELRLRQQQLGELNGRIETGEKQSEEVEMQQNRIRTERRNMENEHRNWEQKLSEHERAVHSATSSVEDAEH
;
A
#
# COMPACT_ATOMS: atom_id res chain seq x y z
N PHE A 1 62.99 58.04 -45.28
CA PHE A 1 61.81 57.33 -44.81
C PHE A 1 62.05 56.04 -44.00
N PRO A 2 63.24 55.74 -43.46
CA PRO A 2 63.42 54.53 -42.67
C PRO A 2 62.76 54.59 -41.28
N ASN A 3 62.55 55.77 -40.71
CA ASN A 3 61.99 55.95 -39.37
C ASN A 3 60.45 55.64 -39.30
N ALA A 4 59.73 55.94 -40.36
CA ALA A 4 58.30 55.65 -40.45
C ALA A 4 58.04 54.13 -40.39
N ARG A 5 58.78 53.31 -41.19
CA ARG A 5 58.66 51.83 -41.18
C ARG A 5 59.04 51.23 -39.80
N ARG A 6 59.98 51.85 -39.06
CA ARG A 6 60.37 51.35 -37.73
C ARG A 6 59.32 51.66 -36.67
N THR A 7 58.66 52.81 -36.76
CA THR A 7 57.54 53.15 -35.85
C THR A 7 56.30 52.24 -36.12
N ASP A 8 55.98 51.95 -37.38
CA ASP A 8 54.90 51.05 -37.74
C ASP A 8 55.19 49.62 -37.28
N TRP A 9 56.43 49.16 -37.44
CA TRP A 9 56.87 47.84 -36.93
C TRP A 9 56.80 47.75 -35.40
N ASN A 10 57.26 48.74 -34.65
CA ASN A 10 57.17 48.76 -33.20
C ASN A 10 55.73 48.82 -32.70
N ARG A 11 54.82 49.52 -33.41
CA ARG A 11 53.41 49.54 -33.09
C ARG A 11 52.78 48.17 -33.33
N THR A 12 53.06 47.54 -34.46
CA THR A 12 52.57 46.20 -34.77
C THR A 12 53.08 45.16 -33.75
N LEU A 13 54.34 45.25 -33.35
CA LEU A 13 54.89 44.34 -32.34
C LEU A 13 54.25 44.50 -30.96
N ARG A 14 53.92 45.74 -30.59
CA ARG A 14 53.19 46.00 -29.33
C ARG A 14 51.80 45.44 -29.36
N LEU A 15 51.04 45.63 -30.44
CA LEU A 15 49.70 45.09 -30.62
C LEU A 15 49.73 43.56 -30.58
N LYS A 16 50.69 42.92 -31.24
CA LYS A 16 50.83 41.47 -31.21
C LYS A 16 51.19 40.93 -29.78
N LYS A 17 51.95 41.67 -29.00
CA LYS A 17 52.23 41.30 -27.60
C LYS A 17 50.97 41.41 -26.73
N GLU A 18 50.20 42.49 -26.91
CA GLU A 18 48.89 42.67 -26.22
C GLU A 18 47.92 41.55 -26.59
N ASP A 19 47.80 41.19 -27.88
CA ASP A 19 46.99 40.04 -28.36
C ASP A 19 47.43 38.72 -27.72
N MET A 20 48.75 38.49 -27.60
CA MET A 20 49.28 37.28 -26.94
C MET A 20 49.00 37.23 -25.45
N GLU A 21 49.06 38.37 -24.74
CA GLU A 21 48.70 38.44 -23.32
C GLU A 21 47.22 38.16 -23.09
N ILE A 22 46.34 38.71 -23.94
CA ILE A 22 44.91 38.44 -23.94
C ILE A 22 44.64 36.95 -24.20
N ALA A 23 45.27 36.36 -25.21
CA ALA A 23 45.13 34.93 -25.53
C ALA A 23 45.59 34.02 -24.40
N ARG A 24 46.73 34.37 -23.71
CA ARG A 24 47.19 33.64 -22.54
C ARG A 24 46.23 33.72 -21.37
N ALA A 25 45.68 34.91 -21.08
CA ALA A 25 44.65 35.07 -20.05
C ALA A 25 43.39 34.26 -20.36
N SER A 26 42.98 34.26 -21.61
CA SER A 26 41.83 33.44 -22.06
C SER A 26 42.05 31.93 -21.89
N LEU A 27 43.29 31.44 -22.21
CA LEU A 27 43.66 30.03 -22.00
C LEU A 27 43.63 29.64 -20.52
N VAL A 28 44.10 30.50 -19.62
CA VAL A 28 44.07 30.24 -18.17
C VAL A 28 42.61 30.15 -17.69
N ASN A 29 41.73 31.01 -18.18
CA ASN A 29 40.33 31.00 -17.82
C ASN A 29 39.61 29.74 -18.34
N LEU A 30 39.90 29.31 -19.57
CA LEU A 30 39.37 28.06 -20.14
C LEU A 30 39.86 26.84 -19.35
N ASP A 31 41.14 26.74 -19.02
CA ASP A 31 41.68 25.64 -18.21
C ASP A 31 40.99 25.58 -16.82
N ALA A 32 40.72 26.72 -16.22
CA ALA A 32 40.01 26.81 -14.96
C ALA A 32 38.52 26.35 -15.12
N ALA A 33 37.89 26.71 -16.22
CA ALA A 33 36.51 26.31 -16.53
C ALA A 33 36.41 24.80 -16.76
N VAL A 34 37.33 24.20 -17.53
CA VAL A 34 37.39 22.74 -17.76
C VAL A 34 37.60 22.01 -16.42
N LYS A 35 38.55 22.40 -15.61
CA LYS A 35 38.79 21.80 -14.28
C LYS A 35 37.59 21.91 -13.35
N HIS A 36 36.83 22.98 -13.41
CA HIS A 36 35.60 23.14 -12.64
C HIS A 36 34.53 22.19 -13.13
N ALA A 37 34.34 22.06 -14.45
CA ALA A 37 33.38 21.17 -15.06
C ALA A 37 33.72 19.71 -14.74
N GLU A 38 34.98 19.28 -14.89
CA GLU A 38 35.45 17.94 -14.53
C GLU A 38 35.24 17.64 -13.04
N GLY A 39 35.54 18.58 -12.14
CA GLY A 39 35.26 18.44 -10.72
C GLY A 39 33.77 18.25 -10.41
N THR A 40 32.92 18.99 -11.11
CA THR A 40 31.46 18.85 -10.99
C THR A 40 30.99 17.49 -11.51
N LEU A 41 31.49 17.03 -12.64
CA LEU A 41 31.19 15.71 -13.21
C LEU A 41 31.60 14.60 -12.23
N ALA A 42 32.82 14.65 -11.70
CA ALA A 42 33.31 13.65 -10.75
C ALA A 42 32.40 13.56 -9.48
N GLN A 43 31.95 14.70 -8.97
CA GLN A 43 31.02 14.74 -7.84
C GLN A 43 29.65 14.10 -8.20
N LYS A 44 29.12 14.44 -9.37
CA LYS A 44 27.84 13.87 -9.84
C LYS A 44 27.94 12.37 -10.09
N GLN A 45 29.05 11.89 -10.66
CA GLN A 45 29.31 10.47 -10.86
C GLN A 45 29.42 9.73 -9.52
N ALA A 46 30.16 10.28 -8.55
CA ALA A 46 30.30 9.67 -7.22
C ALA A 46 28.93 9.57 -6.50
N ALA A 47 28.12 10.63 -6.56
CA ALA A 47 26.77 10.64 -6.00
C ALA A 47 25.85 9.61 -6.69
N TRP A 48 25.97 9.47 -8.01
CA TRP A 48 25.25 8.49 -8.80
C TRP A 48 25.61 7.04 -8.43
N GLU A 49 26.91 6.73 -8.31
CA GLU A 49 27.38 5.40 -7.91
C GLU A 49 26.90 5.02 -6.50
N GLN A 50 26.90 5.99 -5.56
CA GLN A 50 26.35 5.76 -4.23
C GLN A 50 24.84 5.51 -4.29
N PHE A 51 24.11 6.36 -5.03
CA PHE A 51 22.66 6.22 -5.16
C PHE A 51 22.27 4.88 -5.79
N LYS A 52 23.01 4.39 -6.79
CA LYS A 52 22.76 3.06 -7.39
C LYS A 52 22.87 1.92 -6.37
N LYS A 53 23.82 1.99 -5.45
CA LYS A 53 23.95 1.01 -4.37
C LYS A 53 22.76 1.07 -3.43
N ASP A 54 22.40 2.27 -2.98
CA ASP A 54 21.27 2.48 -2.06
C ASP A 54 19.95 2.03 -2.72
N TYR A 55 19.80 2.28 -4.02
CA TYR A 55 18.64 1.83 -4.79
C TYR A 55 18.60 0.30 -4.95
N ALA A 56 19.72 -0.35 -5.18
CA ALA A 56 19.78 -1.83 -5.26
C ALA A 56 19.38 -2.47 -3.92
N ASP A 57 19.88 -1.93 -2.81
CA ASP A 57 19.52 -2.38 -1.47
C ASP A 57 18.02 -2.16 -1.19
N PHE A 58 17.49 -1.01 -1.58
CA PHE A 58 16.06 -0.73 -1.48
C PHE A 58 15.22 -1.70 -2.34
N CYS A 59 15.61 -1.98 -3.58
CA CYS A 59 14.91 -2.92 -4.46
C CYS A 59 14.84 -4.32 -3.84
N SER A 60 15.92 -4.80 -3.24
CA SER A 60 15.93 -6.10 -2.54
C SER A 60 14.94 -6.13 -1.38
N GLN A 61 14.89 -5.08 -0.57
CA GLN A 61 13.93 -4.96 0.53
C GLN A 61 12.48 -4.83 0.02
N TYR A 62 12.28 -4.10 -1.07
CA TYR A 62 10.98 -3.93 -1.71
C TYR A 62 10.42 -5.26 -2.21
N GLU A 63 11.22 -6.07 -2.87
CA GLU A 63 10.83 -7.41 -3.36
C GLU A 63 10.44 -8.32 -2.19
N GLU A 64 11.23 -8.39 -1.13
CA GLU A 64 10.96 -9.20 0.06
C GLU A 64 9.66 -8.76 0.75
N GLN A 65 9.49 -7.47 0.99
CA GLN A 65 8.30 -6.93 1.66
C GLN A 65 7.04 -7.11 0.81
N THR A 66 7.15 -6.91 -0.51
CA THR A 66 6.02 -7.09 -1.43
C THR A 66 5.56 -8.54 -1.46
N ALA A 67 6.48 -9.50 -1.51
CA ALA A 67 6.18 -10.92 -1.39
C ALA A 67 5.52 -11.25 -0.04
N GLY A 68 6.01 -10.64 1.05
CA GLY A 68 5.44 -10.76 2.38
C GLY A 68 4.00 -10.23 2.46
N TYR A 69 3.71 -9.08 1.90
CA TYR A 69 2.35 -8.53 1.83
C TYR A 69 1.42 -9.42 1.01
N GLN A 70 1.88 -9.94 -0.11
CA GLN A 70 1.09 -10.83 -0.96
C GLN A 70 0.72 -12.13 -0.22
N SER A 71 1.66 -12.74 0.47
CA SER A 71 1.43 -13.95 1.27
C SER A 71 0.43 -13.71 2.39
N ARG A 72 0.54 -12.57 3.11
CA ARG A 72 -0.40 -12.19 4.17
C ARG A 72 -1.80 -11.93 3.63
N LEU A 73 -1.94 -11.27 2.48
CA LEU A 73 -3.23 -11.02 1.86
C LEU A 73 -3.92 -12.32 1.44
N LEU A 74 -3.19 -13.29 0.90
CA LEU A 74 -3.74 -14.61 0.56
C LEU A 74 -4.26 -15.36 1.79
N GLU A 75 -3.53 -15.31 2.91
CA GLU A 75 -3.97 -15.93 4.16
C GLU A 75 -5.20 -15.24 4.74
N ILE A 76 -5.25 -13.91 4.71
CA ILE A 76 -6.42 -13.13 5.14
C ILE A 76 -7.65 -13.44 4.27
N ASP A 77 -7.49 -13.52 2.95
CA ASP A 77 -8.57 -13.89 2.04
C ASP A 77 -9.12 -15.30 2.32
N LYS A 78 -8.26 -16.22 2.74
CA LYS A 78 -8.69 -17.55 3.18
C LYS A 78 -9.47 -17.46 4.50
N GLN A 79 -8.99 -16.72 5.47
CA GLN A 79 -9.68 -16.54 6.76
C GLN A 79 -11.06 -15.91 6.58
N LEU A 80 -11.18 -14.90 5.72
CA LEU A 80 -12.48 -14.27 5.40
C LEU A 80 -13.47 -15.26 4.75
N ARG A 81 -12.99 -16.09 3.81
CA ARG A 81 -13.85 -17.14 3.23
C ARG A 81 -14.31 -18.17 4.26
N ASP A 82 -13.42 -18.60 5.15
CA ASP A 82 -13.76 -19.56 6.20
C ASP A 82 -14.75 -18.96 7.20
N LEU A 83 -14.58 -17.69 7.59
CA LEU A 83 -15.52 -16.96 8.46
C LEU A 83 -16.89 -16.81 7.78
N ALA A 84 -16.91 -16.40 6.51
CA ALA A 84 -18.16 -16.28 5.74
C ALA A 84 -18.91 -17.61 5.68
N GLY A 85 -18.23 -18.73 5.41
CA GLY A 85 -18.82 -20.05 5.41
C GLY A 85 -19.43 -20.44 6.77
N ARG A 86 -18.72 -20.17 7.87
CA ARG A 86 -19.22 -20.42 9.24
C ARG A 86 -20.43 -19.55 9.58
N LEU A 87 -20.39 -18.27 9.21
CA LEU A 87 -21.52 -17.36 9.41
C LEU A 87 -22.76 -17.78 8.64
N ASP A 88 -22.60 -18.23 7.40
CA ASP A 88 -23.71 -18.74 6.61
C ASP A 88 -24.32 -20.00 7.21
N GLU A 89 -23.52 -20.91 7.74
CA GLU A 89 -24.02 -22.09 8.45
C GLU A 89 -24.80 -21.71 9.71
N LEU A 90 -24.26 -20.78 10.53
CA LEU A 90 -24.94 -20.29 11.73
C LEU A 90 -26.25 -19.59 11.40
N ARG A 91 -26.29 -18.78 10.34
CA ARG A 91 -27.50 -18.09 9.86
C ARG A 91 -28.54 -19.08 9.33
N ARG A 92 -28.15 -20.20 8.69
CA ARG A 92 -29.07 -21.29 8.31
C ARG A 92 -29.63 -21.96 9.56
N LYS A 93 -28.81 -22.35 10.53
CA LYS A 93 -29.25 -22.93 11.81
C LYS A 93 -30.23 -22.01 12.53
N ARG A 94 -29.93 -20.71 12.61
CA ARG A 94 -30.81 -19.71 13.21
C ARG A 94 -32.19 -19.69 12.55
N ARG A 95 -32.24 -19.67 11.20
CA ARG A 95 -33.51 -19.72 10.45
C ARG A 95 -34.33 -20.94 10.79
N THR A 96 -33.70 -22.11 10.84
CA THR A 96 -34.41 -23.38 11.19
C THR A 96 -34.97 -23.34 12.60
N VAL A 97 -34.16 -22.86 13.59
CA VAL A 97 -34.61 -22.76 14.98
C VAL A 97 -35.75 -21.72 15.10
N SER A 98 -35.62 -20.56 14.44
CA SER A 98 -36.68 -19.53 14.42
C SER A 98 -38.00 -20.06 13.85
N ALA A 99 -37.96 -20.74 12.71
CA ALA A 99 -39.15 -21.33 12.13
C ALA A 99 -39.80 -22.36 13.07
N GLY A 100 -39.00 -23.19 13.76
CA GLY A 100 -39.50 -24.11 14.76
C GLY A 100 -40.08 -23.45 16.01
N ILE A 101 -39.57 -22.27 16.42
CA ILE A 101 -40.18 -21.45 17.47
C ILE A 101 -41.54 -20.94 17.03
N ASP A 102 -41.63 -20.37 15.82
CA ASP A 102 -42.89 -19.84 15.27
C ASP A 102 -43.94 -20.92 15.19
N GLU A 103 -43.60 -22.14 14.70
CA GLU A 103 -44.51 -23.27 14.63
C GLU A 103 -45.00 -23.69 16.01
N LEU A 104 -44.11 -23.86 16.99
CA LEU A 104 -44.49 -24.22 18.37
C LEU A 104 -45.31 -23.13 19.05
N SER A 105 -44.95 -21.86 18.87
CA SER A 105 -45.68 -20.73 19.41
C SER A 105 -47.12 -20.68 18.87
N ASN A 106 -47.29 -20.88 17.57
CA ASN A 106 -48.62 -20.94 16.92
C ASN A 106 -49.44 -22.12 17.44
N LYS A 107 -48.85 -23.29 17.65
CA LYS A 107 -49.52 -24.43 18.24
C LYS A 107 -49.99 -24.16 19.68
N LEU A 108 -49.09 -23.58 20.51
CA LEU A 108 -49.40 -23.29 21.90
C LEU A 108 -50.40 -22.13 22.09
N ALA A 109 -50.43 -21.15 21.17
CA ALA A 109 -51.42 -20.06 21.20
C ALA A 109 -52.88 -20.51 21.09
N GLY A 110 -53.13 -21.73 20.59
CA GLY A 110 -54.45 -22.34 20.51
C GLY A 110 -54.85 -23.17 21.75
N SER A 111 -54.09 -23.09 22.85
CA SER A 111 -54.41 -23.82 24.07
C SER A 111 -55.61 -23.20 24.81
N ILE A 112 -56.45 -24.09 25.35
CA ILE A 112 -57.64 -23.73 26.16
C ILE A 112 -57.49 -24.43 27.50
N THR A 113 -57.82 -23.73 28.58
CA THR A 113 -57.85 -24.29 29.93
C THR A 113 -59.24 -24.78 30.28
N CYS A 114 -59.39 -26.03 30.67
CA CYS A 114 -60.67 -26.56 31.14
C CYS A 114 -61.13 -25.87 32.44
N PRO A 115 -62.28 -25.21 32.46
CA PRO A 115 -62.74 -24.48 33.65
C PRO A 115 -63.09 -25.40 34.82
N ALA A 116 -63.31 -26.70 34.59
CA ALA A 116 -63.69 -27.65 35.63
C ALA A 116 -62.51 -28.30 36.34
N CYS A 117 -61.39 -28.55 35.66
CA CYS A 117 -60.23 -29.26 36.22
C CYS A 117 -58.91 -28.52 36.04
N GLY A 118 -58.87 -27.35 35.37
CA GLY A 118 -57.66 -26.58 35.12
C GLY A 118 -56.68 -27.24 34.11
N HIS A 119 -57.06 -28.32 33.46
CA HIS A 119 -56.23 -28.98 32.44
C HIS A 119 -56.14 -28.15 31.16
N GLU A 120 -54.94 -27.92 30.66
CA GLU A 120 -54.72 -27.26 29.39
C GLU A 120 -54.68 -28.27 28.25
N PHE A 121 -55.39 -27.97 27.17
CA PHE A 121 -55.40 -28.81 25.96
C PHE A 121 -55.55 -27.98 24.68
N LEU A 122 -55.06 -28.51 23.58
CA LEU A 122 -55.25 -27.93 22.26
C LEU A 122 -56.48 -28.54 21.58
N VAL A 123 -57.43 -27.68 21.18
CA VAL A 123 -58.68 -28.16 20.50
C VAL A 123 -58.33 -28.79 19.16
N THR A 124 -57.36 -28.24 18.46
CA THR A 124 -56.93 -28.73 17.13
C THR A 124 -55.98 -29.95 17.19
N HIS A 125 -55.32 -30.19 18.35
CA HIS A 125 -54.33 -31.26 18.54
C HIS A 125 -54.49 -31.87 19.94
N PRO A 126 -55.56 -32.66 20.20
CA PRO A 126 -55.90 -33.13 21.54
C PRO A 126 -54.85 -34.07 22.18
N GLY A 127 -53.94 -34.65 21.41
CA GLY A 127 -52.84 -35.47 21.91
C GLY A 127 -51.51 -34.73 22.15
N PHE A 128 -51.49 -33.40 21.99
CA PHE A 128 -50.26 -32.60 22.19
C PHE A 128 -50.01 -32.28 23.64
N ASP A 129 -48.85 -32.66 24.14
CA ASP A 129 -48.43 -32.32 25.50
C ASP A 129 -47.97 -30.86 25.58
N ILE A 130 -48.80 -29.98 26.14
CA ILE A 130 -48.57 -28.55 26.28
C ILE A 130 -47.34 -28.27 27.16
N LYS A 131 -47.13 -29.09 28.24
CA LYS A 131 -45.96 -28.89 29.12
C LYS A 131 -44.67 -29.22 28.42
N ALA A 132 -44.62 -30.30 27.64
CA ALA A 132 -43.49 -30.68 26.83
C ALA A 132 -43.24 -29.65 25.73
N GLY A 133 -44.29 -29.15 25.04
CA GLY A 133 -44.21 -28.12 24.03
C GLY A 133 -43.66 -26.77 24.58
N THR A 134 -44.13 -26.36 25.77
CA THR A 134 -43.62 -25.14 26.44
C THR A 134 -42.13 -25.26 26.84
N LYS A 135 -41.75 -26.45 27.31
CA LYS A 135 -40.32 -26.73 27.62
C LYS A 135 -39.44 -26.67 26.36
N GLU A 136 -39.92 -27.30 25.29
CA GLU A 136 -39.23 -27.29 23.99
C GLU A 136 -39.12 -25.87 23.42
N LEU A 137 -40.17 -25.05 23.52
CA LEU A 137 -40.17 -23.65 23.09
C LEU A 137 -39.09 -22.85 23.81
N ARG A 138 -38.98 -22.98 25.15
CA ARG A 138 -37.94 -22.33 25.94
C ARG A 138 -36.53 -22.76 25.53
N LEU A 139 -36.33 -24.07 25.28
CA LEU A 139 -35.03 -24.57 24.83
C LEU A 139 -34.64 -23.99 23.48
N ARG A 140 -35.57 -23.95 22.53
CA ARG A 140 -35.30 -23.34 21.21
C ARG A 140 -35.04 -21.83 21.30
N GLN A 141 -35.74 -21.11 22.15
CA GLN A 141 -35.48 -19.68 22.43
C GLN A 141 -34.08 -19.47 22.97
N GLN A 142 -33.61 -20.34 23.91
CA GLN A 142 -32.25 -20.29 24.40
C GLN A 142 -31.26 -20.59 23.27
N GLN A 143 -31.47 -21.62 22.46
CA GLN A 143 -30.62 -21.93 21.31
C GLN A 143 -30.56 -20.77 20.30
N LEU A 144 -31.68 -20.07 20.08
CA LEU A 144 -31.72 -18.88 19.21
C LEU A 144 -30.85 -17.76 19.77
N GLY A 145 -30.89 -17.53 21.09
CA GLY A 145 -30.02 -16.56 21.78
C GLY A 145 -28.55 -16.90 21.63
N GLU A 146 -28.18 -18.17 21.82
CA GLU A 146 -26.79 -18.64 21.66
C GLU A 146 -26.31 -18.48 20.20
N LEU A 147 -27.16 -18.83 19.22
CA LEU A 147 -26.83 -18.65 17.80
C LEU A 147 -26.64 -17.17 17.44
N ASN A 148 -27.50 -16.28 17.93
CA ASN A 148 -27.35 -14.85 17.69
C ASN A 148 -26.03 -14.31 18.26
N GLY A 149 -25.66 -14.69 19.49
CA GLY A 149 -24.38 -14.30 20.09
C GLY A 149 -23.17 -14.81 19.28
N ARG A 150 -23.24 -16.03 18.77
CA ARG A 150 -22.17 -16.61 17.91
C ARG A 150 -22.07 -15.90 16.56
N ILE A 151 -23.22 -15.52 15.96
CA ILE A 151 -23.25 -14.75 14.71
C ILE A 151 -22.62 -13.37 14.93
N GLU A 152 -23.03 -12.66 15.98
CA GLU A 152 -22.47 -11.34 16.33
C GLU A 152 -20.95 -11.40 16.56
N THR A 153 -20.49 -12.41 17.28
CA THR A 153 -19.05 -12.63 17.49
C THR A 153 -18.31 -12.89 16.16
N GLY A 154 -18.88 -13.70 15.29
CA GLY A 154 -18.29 -13.99 13.99
C GLY A 154 -18.28 -12.78 13.06
N GLU A 155 -19.31 -11.94 13.10
CA GLU A 155 -19.38 -10.68 12.34
C GLU A 155 -18.28 -9.70 12.82
N LYS A 156 -18.10 -9.53 14.12
CA LYS A 156 -17.01 -8.72 14.69
C LYS A 156 -15.63 -9.23 14.27
N GLN A 157 -15.43 -10.56 14.29
CA GLN A 157 -14.17 -11.16 13.81
C GLN A 157 -13.94 -10.89 12.32
N SER A 158 -14.99 -10.93 11.49
CA SER A 158 -14.89 -10.61 10.06
C SER A 158 -14.48 -9.17 9.85
N GLU A 159 -15.09 -8.23 10.57
CA GLU A 159 -14.72 -6.80 10.52
C GLU A 159 -13.27 -6.56 10.94
N GLU A 160 -12.79 -7.22 12.00
CA GLU A 160 -11.39 -7.12 12.44
C GLU A 160 -10.41 -7.61 11.36
N VAL A 161 -10.72 -8.74 10.73
CA VAL A 161 -9.89 -9.31 9.66
C VAL A 161 -9.92 -8.42 8.40
N GLU A 162 -11.07 -7.83 8.06
CA GLU A 162 -11.18 -6.85 6.97
C GLU A 162 -10.37 -5.58 7.24
N MET A 163 -10.36 -5.08 8.49
CA MET A 163 -9.52 -3.96 8.88
C MET A 163 -8.02 -4.29 8.74
N GLN A 164 -7.62 -5.51 9.11
CA GLN A 164 -6.23 -5.97 8.90
C GLN A 164 -5.87 -6.04 7.41
N GLN A 165 -6.79 -6.55 6.56
CA GLN A 165 -6.60 -6.58 5.12
C GLN A 165 -6.37 -5.18 4.54
N ASN A 166 -7.21 -4.23 4.93
CA ASN A 166 -7.12 -2.85 4.46
C ASN A 166 -5.82 -2.17 4.92
N ARG A 167 -5.35 -2.46 6.14
CA ARG A 167 -4.06 -1.97 6.64
C ARG A 167 -2.90 -2.49 5.78
N ILE A 168 -2.84 -3.79 5.51
CA ILE A 168 -1.79 -4.38 4.67
C ILE A 168 -1.83 -3.84 3.24
N ARG A 169 -3.03 -3.65 2.67
CA ARG A 169 -3.18 -3.01 1.35
C ARG A 169 -2.64 -1.59 1.33
N THR A 170 -2.85 -0.82 2.40
CA THR A 170 -2.32 0.53 2.54
C THR A 170 -0.80 0.53 2.66
N GLU A 171 -0.23 -0.35 3.48
CA GLU A 171 1.21 -0.52 3.64
C GLU A 171 1.88 -0.88 2.30
N ARG A 172 1.30 -1.85 1.56
CA ARG A 172 1.78 -2.22 0.22
C ARG A 172 1.75 -1.03 -0.74
N ARG A 173 0.65 -0.27 -0.76
CA ARG A 173 0.53 0.92 -1.63
C ARG A 173 1.56 2.01 -1.29
N ASN A 174 1.84 2.21 -0.01
CA ASN A 174 2.87 3.15 0.43
C ASN A 174 4.25 2.72 -0.08
N MET A 175 4.57 1.43 0.00
CA MET A 175 5.80 0.87 -0.51
C MET A 175 5.93 0.99 -2.04
N GLU A 176 4.83 0.77 -2.78
CA GLU A 176 4.78 0.99 -4.23
C GLU A 176 5.00 2.47 -4.61
N ASN A 177 4.51 3.40 -3.79
CA ASN A 177 4.76 4.83 -3.98
C ASN A 177 6.21 5.20 -3.69
N GLU A 178 6.80 4.61 -2.65
CA GLU A 178 8.20 4.82 -2.31
C GLU A 178 9.11 4.28 -3.42
N HIS A 179 8.82 3.12 -3.97
CA HIS A 179 9.55 2.58 -5.12
C HIS A 179 9.52 3.53 -6.32
N ARG A 180 8.35 4.09 -6.66
CA ARG A 180 8.24 5.10 -7.72
C ARG A 180 9.08 6.36 -7.45
N ASN A 181 9.15 6.80 -6.19
CA ASN A 181 9.99 7.94 -5.82
C ASN A 181 11.48 7.64 -6.01
N TRP A 182 11.90 6.40 -5.73
CA TRP A 182 13.26 5.97 -5.99
C TRP A 182 13.59 5.91 -7.49
N GLU A 183 12.68 5.39 -8.31
CA GLU A 183 12.81 5.39 -9.79
C GLU A 183 12.92 6.82 -10.35
N GLN A 184 12.13 7.75 -9.82
CA GLN A 184 12.22 9.15 -10.22
C GLN A 184 13.60 9.74 -9.88
N LYS A 185 14.10 9.54 -8.66
CA LYS A 185 15.43 10.00 -8.26
C LYS A 185 16.54 9.36 -9.09
N LEU A 186 16.39 8.08 -9.45
CA LEU A 186 17.31 7.40 -10.37
C LEU A 186 17.44 8.18 -11.68
N SER A 187 16.31 8.50 -12.30
CA SER A 187 16.26 9.28 -13.54
C SER A 187 16.81 10.72 -13.38
N GLU A 188 16.64 11.34 -12.21
CA GLU A 188 17.19 12.67 -11.92
C GLU A 188 18.73 12.63 -11.82
N HIS A 189 19.29 11.63 -11.17
CA HIS A 189 20.74 11.44 -11.09
C HIS A 189 21.36 11.14 -12.46
N GLU A 190 20.74 10.30 -13.28
CA GLU A 190 21.18 10.03 -14.67
C GLU A 190 21.24 11.32 -15.50
N ARG A 191 20.18 12.13 -15.44
CA ARG A 191 20.13 13.42 -16.15
C ARG A 191 21.19 14.38 -15.64
N ALA A 192 21.45 14.41 -14.32
CA ALA A 192 22.46 15.27 -13.73
C ALA A 192 23.89 14.90 -14.18
N VAL A 193 24.19 13.59 -14.30
CA VAL A 193 25.48 13.12 -14.83
C VAL A 193 25.59 13.46 -16.31
N HIS A 194 24.56 13.20 -17.12
CA HIS A 194 24.56 13.51 -18.54
C HIS A 194 24.78 15.02 -18.80
N SER A 195 24.06 15.88 -18.08
CA SER A 195 24.23 17.33 -18.18
C SER A 195 25.65 17.79 -17.78
N ALA A 196 26.25 17.18 -16.74
CA ALA A 196 27.61 17.50 -16.35
C ALA A 196 28.64 17.01 -17.38
N THR A 197 28.40 15.88 -18.05
CA THR A 197 29.23 15.38 -19.14
C THR A 197 29.22 16.36 -20.32
N SER A 198 28.01 16.80 -20.74
CA SER A 198 27.89 17.80 -21.82
C SER A 198 28.58 19.12 -21.47
N SER A 199 28.54 19.54 -20.19
CA SER A 199 29.23 20.75 -19.75
C SER A 199 30.77 20.64 -19.84
N VAL A 200 31.36 19.46 -19.67
CA VAL A 200 32.79 19.21 -19.89
C VAL A 200 33.10 19.30 -21.39
N GLU A 201 32.31 18.61 -22.21
CA GLU A 201 32.45 18.63 -23.68
C GLU A 201 32.39 20.07 -24.24
N ASP A 202 31.43 20.87 -23.77
CA ASP A 202 31.26 22.27 -24.15
C ASP A 202 32.46 23.16 -23.69
N ALA A 203 33.09 22.82 -22.60
CA ALA A 203 34.24 23.55 -22.08
C ALA A 203 35.56 23.20 -22.78
N GLU A 204 35.67 22.03 -23.42
CA GLU A 204 36.83 21.58 -24.19
C GLU A 204 36.85 22.14 -25.63
N HIS A 205 35.71 22.59 -26.14
CA HIS A 205 35.55 23.16 -27.51
C HIS A 205 35.53 24.69 -27.50
#